data_3164f1745f6b1ae5a41b89edad4b45f5
#
_entry.id   3164f1745f6b1ae5a41b89edad4b45f5
#
_cell.length_a   1.000
_cell.length_b   1.000
_cell.length_c   1.000
_cell.angle_alpha   90.00
_cell.angle_beta   90.00
_cell.angle_gamma   90.00
#
_symmetry.space_group_name_H-M   'P 1'
#
loop_
_entity.id
_entity.type
_entity.pdbx_description
1 polymer ?
#
loop_
_entity_poly.entity_id
_entity_poly.type
_entity_poly.pdbx_seq_one_letter_code
_entity_poly.pdbx_strand_id
1 'polypeptide(L)'
;MIYNDSRRRDVCQMQYKTIYKTPRGFSDMVMMSDGEVLTGLHFVDSRKATRSCRDCAAHDLPVFRETCRWLDEYFGGHAPSFTPSYRIDGLTPFRKDVIDVLLKIPFGQIKTYGDIAAAIAKKRGMKKMSAQAVGGAVGWNPICLVIPCHRVIGANGALVGYGGGITNKVALLAHEAR
;
A
#
# COMPACT_ATOMS: atom_id res chain seq x y z
N MET A 1 -28.88 29.52 13.37
CA MET A 1 -28.32 28.56 14.34
C MET A 1 -28.72 27.18 13.85
N ILE A 2 -27.92 26.55 12.96
CA ILE A 2 -28.26 25.25 12.38
C ILE A 2 -27.31 24.23 13.04
N TYR A 3 -27.89 23.43 13.92
CA TYR A 3 -27.24 22.30 14.58
C TYR A 3 -26.98 21.22 13.51
N ASN A 4 -25.73 21.00 13.17
CA ASN A 4 -25.34 19.91 12.27
C ASN A 4 -25.22 18.64 13.12
N ASP A 5 -26.26 17.78 13.07
CA ASP A 5 -26.31 16.49 13.76
C ASP A 5 -25.36 15.52 13.08
N SER A 6 -24.15 15.41 13.64
CA SER A 6 -23.08 14.49 13.18
C SER A 6 -23.30 13.05 13.68
N ARG A 7 -24.54 12.59 13.76
CA ARG A 7 -24.84 11.16 13.89
C ARG A 7 -25.01 10.55 12.50
N ARG A 8 -23.92 10.42 11.74
CA ARG A 8 -23.87 9.43 10.67
C ARG A 8 -23.89 8.06 11.34
N ARG A 9 -25.05 7.42 11.25
CA ARG A 9 -25.24 6.01 11.53
C ARG A 9 -24.13 5.24 10.85
N ASP A 10 -23.45 4.36 11.60
CA ASP A 10 -22.63 3.28 11.07
C ASP A 10 -23.50 2.43 10.14
N VAL A 11 -23.58 2.82 8.88
CA VAL A 11 -23.96 1.91 7.82
C VAL A 11 -22.82 0.92 7.80
N CYS A 12 -23.05 -0.28 8.28
CA CYS A 12 -22.13 -1.40 8.14
C CYS A 12 -21.85 -1.54 6.64
N GLN A 13 -20.80 -0.86 6.18
CA GLN A 13 -20.39 -0.89 4.78
C GLN A 13 -19.93 -2.31 4.52
N MET A 14 -20.67 -3.06 3.72
CA MET A 14 -20.30 -4.43 3.35
C MET A 14 -18.86 -4.41 2.83
N GLN A 15 -18.01 -5.18 3.47
CA GLN A 15 -16.64 -5.35 3.04
C GLN A 15 -16.50 -6.71 2.36
N TYR A 16 -15.86 -6.72 1.22
CA TYR A 16 -15.57 -7.91 0.44
C TYR A 16 -14.09 -8.23 0.57
N LYS A 17 -13.77 -9.52 0.54
CA LYS A 17 -12.41 -10.01 0.70
C LYS A 17 -12.17 -11.21 -0.19
N THR A 18 -11.00 -11.25 -0.82
CA THR A 18 -10.54 -12.43 -1.55
C THR A 18 -9.02 -12.57 -1.42
N ILE A 19 -8.51 -13.73 -1.78
CA ILE A 19 -7.08 -14.04 -1.71
C ILE A 19 -6.54 -14.21 -3.12
N TYR A 20 -5.48 -13.48 -3.43
CA TYR A 20 -4.66 -13.71 -4.62
C TYR A 20 -3.52 -14.67 -4.28
N LYS A 21 -3.41 -15.75 -5.05
CA LYS A 21 -2.32 -16.72 -4.95
C LYS A 21 -1.09 -16.21 -5.68
N THR A 22 -0.06 -15.87 -4.93
CA THR A 22 1.19 -15.38 -5.50
C THR A 22 2.06 -16.52 -6.04
N PRO A 23 3.02 -16.23 -6.93
CA PRO A 23 4.04 -17.21 -7.31
C PRO A 23 4.89 -17.66 -6.12
N ARG A 24 5.61 -18.76 -6.27
CA ARG A 24 6.54 -19.27 -5.25
C ARG A 24 7.58 -18.19 -4.87
N GLY A 25 7.85 -18.06 -3.58
CA GLY A 25 8.79 -17.08 -3.02
C GLY A 25 8.14 -15.87 -2.39
N PHE A 26 6.81 -15.74 -2.50
CA PHE A 26 6.02 -14.68 -1.86
C PHE A 26 4.89 -15.28 -1.02
N SER A 27 4.50 -14.58 0.04
CA SER A 27 3.26 -14.89 0.75
C SER A 27 2.06 -14.46 -0.09
N ASP A 28 0.95 -15.20 -0.02
CA ASP A 28 -0.32 -14.82 -0.67
C ASP A 28 -0.77 -13.42 -0.27
N MET A 29 -1.61 -12.80 -1.10
CA MET A 29 -2.13 -11.46 -0.82
C MET A 29 -3.63 -11.46 -0.57
N VAL A 30 -4.04 -10.66 0.40
CA VAL A 30 -5.45 -10.36 0.70
C VAL A 30 -5.83 -9.09 -0.01
N MET A 31 -6.88 -9.15 -0.81
CA MET A 31 -7.54 -7.99 -1.42
C MET A 31 -8.83 -7.69 -0.65
N MET A 32 -9.10 -6.41 -0.42
CA MET A 32 -10.29 -5.92 0.27
C MET A 32 -10.95 -4.82 -0.57
N SER A 33 -12.29 -4.80 -0.58
CA SER A 33 -13.07 -3.84 -1.33
C SER A 33 -14.37 -3.48 -0.59
N ASP A 34 -14.93 -2.32 -0.91
CA ASP A 34 -16.28 -1.90 -0.53
C ASP A 34 -17.35 -2.29 -1.57
N GLY A 35 -16.94 -3.01 -2.62
CA GLY A 35 -17.76 -3.40 -3.76
C GLY A 35 -17.43 -2.66 -5.05
N GLU A 36 -16.88 -1.44 -4.96
CA GLU A 36 -16.56 -0.59 -6.10
C GLU A 36 -15.05 -0.44 -6.31
N VAL A 37 -14.31 -0.17 -5.24
CA VAL A 37 -12.88 0.10 -5.28
C VAL A 37 -12.09 -0.76 -4.29
N LEU A 38 -10.80 -0.92 -4.54
CA LEU A 38 -9.89 -1.57 -3.59
C LEU A 38 -9.68 -0.68 -2.36
N THR A 39 -9.92 -1.22 -1.18
CA THR A 39 -9.72 -0.52 0.11
C THR A 39 -8.54 -1.09 0.90
N GLY A 40 -8.02 -2.25 0.50
CA GLY A 40 -6.85 -2.88 1.09
C GLY A 40 -6.21 -3.91 0.17
N LEU A 41 -4.87 -3.94 0.21
CA LEU A 41 -4.06 -4.96 -0.46
C LEU A 41 -2.85 -5.27 0.43
N HIS A 42 -2.81 -6.46 1.01
CA HIS A 42 -1.81 -6.83 2.02
C HIS A 42 -1.34 -8.26 1.83
N PHE A 43 -0.10 -8.56 2.20
CA PHE A 43 0.32 -9.94 2.37
C PHE A 43 -0.41 -10.59 3.55
N VAL A 44 -0.77 -11.87 3.44
CA VAL A 44 -1.53 -12.61 4.47
C VAL A 44 -0.84 -12.62 5.83
N ASP A 45 0.50 -12.60 5.85
CA ASP A 45 1.33 -12.59 7.06
C ASP A 45 1.41 -11.21 7.73
N SER A 46 0.82 -10.17 7.10
CA SER A 46 0.85 -8.83 7.66
C SER A 46 -0.14 -8.68 8.82
N ARG A 47 0.25 -7.91 9.84
CA ARG A 47 -0.66 -7.56 10.95
C ARG A 47 -1.94 -6.85 10.50
N LYS A 48 -1.95 -6.30 9.29
CA LYS A 48 -3.11 -5.62 8.71
C LYS A 48 -4.10 -6.60 8.09
N ALA A 49 -3.62 -7.71 7.51
CA ALA A 49 -4.47 -8.76 6.96
C ALA A 49 -5.33 -9.43 8.05
N THR A 50 -4.78 -9.57 9.27
CA THR A 50 -5.47 -10.20 10.42
C THR A 50 -6.52 -9.30 11.08
N ARG A 51 -6.43 -7.98 10.90
CA ARG A 51 -7.40 -7.01 11.45
C ARG A 51 -8.62 -6.80 10.56
N SER A 52 -8.62 -7.36 9.35
CA SER A 52 -9.73 -7.22 8.43
C SER A 52 -10.92 -8.09 8.84
N CYS A 53 -12.10 -7.52 8.65
CA CYS A 53 -13.45 -8.04 8.89
C CYS A 53 -13.56 -9.57 9.06
N ARG A 54 -14.28 -10.01 10.10
CA ARG A 54 -14.57 -11.44 10.37
C ARG A 54 -15.63 -12.01 9.43
N ASP A 55 -16.49 -11.15 8.86
CA ASP A 55 -17.68 -11.53 8.08
C ASP A 55 -17.61 -11.04 6.63
N CYS A 56 -16.44 -11.08 6.01
CA CYS A 56 -16.29 -10.67 4.61
C CYS A 56 -16.69 -11.81 3.68
N ALA A 57 -17.67 -11.58 2.80
CA ALA A 57 -18.04 -12.51 1.76
C ALA A 57 -16.94 -12.60 0.68
N ALA A 58 -16.63 -13.82 0.22
CA ALA A 58 -15.82 -14.01 -0.97
C ALA A 58 -16.70 -13.73 -2.20
N HIS A 59 -16.37 -12.68 -2.95
CA HIS A 59 -17.11 -12.32 -4.16
C HIS A 59 -16.14 -12.08 -5.33
N ASP A 60 -16.61 -12.44 -6.53
CA ASP A 60 -15.94 -12.12 -7.77
C ASP A 60 -16.33 -10.71 -8.23
N LEU A 61 -15.63 -9.71 -7.69
CA LEU A 61 -15.85 -8.31 -8.03
C LEU A 61 -15.01 -7.87 -9.23
N PRO A 62 -15.52 -6.94 -10.06
CA PRO A 62 -14.73 -6.37 -11.17
C PRO A 62 -13.39 -5.80 -10.71
N VAL A 63 -13.35 -5.08 -9.57
CA VAL A 63 -12.11 -4.53 -9.00
C VAL A 63 -11.12 -5.60 -8.56
N PHE A 64 -11.58 -6.76 -8.10
CA PHE A 64 -10.69 -7.89 -7.79
C PHE A 64 -10.08 -8.49 -9.04
N ARG A 65 -10.89 -8.66 -10.11
CA ARG A 65 -10.37 -9.15 -11.41
C ARG A 65 -9.35 -8.17 -12.00
N GLU A 66 -9.62 -6.87 -11.91
CA GLU A 66 -8.67 -5.83 -12.34
C GLU A 66 -7.38 -5.89 -11.53
N THR A 67 -7.49 -6.02 -10.20
CA THR A 67 -6.32 -6.14 -9.31
C THR A 67 -5.53 -7.42 -9.58
N CYS A 68 -6.19 -8.55 -9.84
CA CYS A 68 -5.51 -9.80 -10.23
C CYS A 68 -4.69 -9.62 -11.50
N ARG A 69 -5.26 -9.01 -12.56
CA ARG A 69 -4.50 -8.74 -13.80
C ARG A 69 -3.29 -7.86 -13.54
N TRP A 70 -3.44 -6.84 -12.69
CA TRP A 70 -2.33 -5.97 -12.29
C TRP A 70 -1.22 -6.77 -11.57
N LEU A 71 -1.62 -7.65 -10.65
CA LEU A 71 -0.69 -8.52 -9.92
C LEU A 71 -0.03 -9.55 -10.83
N ASP A 72 -0.76 -10.11 -11.81
CA ASP A 72 -0.22 -11.05 -12.80
C ASP A 72 0.87 -10.36 -13.65
N GLU A 73 0.65 -9.12 -14.13
CA GLU A 73 1.66 -8.34 -14.83
C GLU A 73 2.87 -8.05 -13.93
N TYR A 74 2.62 -7.61 -12.69
CA TYR A 74 3.68 -7.30 -11.74
C TYR A 74 4.54 -8.52 -11.44
N PHE A 75 3.95 -9.65 -11.06
CA PHE A 75 4.66 -10.88 -10.76
C PHE A 75 5.22 -11.57 -12.01
N GLY A 76 4.74 -11.20 -13.19
CA GLY A 76 5.35 -11.54 -14.48
C GLY A 76 6.64 -10.79 -14.78
N GLY A 77 7.07 -9.87 -13.90
CA GLY A 77 8.33 -9.10 -14.03
C GLY A 77 8.18 -7.82 -14.86
N HIS A 78 6.95 -7.34 -15.05
CA HIS A 78 6.66 -6.12 -15.81
C HIS A 78 6.14 -5.01 -14.90
N ALA A 79 6.45 -3.76 -15.22
CA ALA A 79 5.78 -2.61 -14.63
C ALA A 79 4.36 -2.54 -15.22
N PRO A 80 3.27 -2.75 -14.42
CA PRO A 80 1.92 -2.69 -14.97
C PRO A 80 1.61 -1.32 -15.56
N SER A 81 0.90 -1.31 -16.70
CA SER A 81 0.59 -0.10 -17.47
C SER A 81 -0.63 0.66 -16.97
N PHE A 82 -1.38 0.07 -16.05
CA PHE A 82 -2.59 0.65 -15.45
C PHE A 82 -2.52 0.59 -13.93
N THR A 83 -3.47 1.19 -13.25
CA THR A 83 -3.58 1.17 -11.78
C THR A 83 -5.00 0.78 -11.41
N PRO A 84 -5.22 -0.27 -10.59
CA PRO A 84 -6.56 -0.61 -10.11
C PRO A 84 -7.18 0.56 -9.35
N SER A 85 -8.50 0.72 -9.47
CA SER A 85 -9.21 1.74 -8.71
C SER A 85 -9.12 1.46 -7.21
N TYR A 86 -8.66 2.43 -6.41
CA TYR A 86 -8.55 2.28 -4.96
C TYR A 86 -8.94 3.55 -4.20
N ARG A 87 -9.32 3.36 -2.93
CA ARG A 87 -9.57 4.43 -1.96
C ARG A 87 -8.73 4.20 -0.71
N ILE A 88 -8.28 5.29 -0.13
CA ILE A 88 -7.52 5.28 1.12
C ILE A 88 -8.30 6.08 2.17
N ASP A 89 -8.83 5.40 3.16
CA ASP A 89 -9.52 6.03 4.27
C ASP A 89 -8.51 6.50 5.34
N GLY A 90 -8.82 7.57 6.06
CA GLY A 90 -7.94 8.14 7.09
C GLY A 90 -6.63 8.75 6.56
N LEU A 91 -6.64 9.21 5.30
CA LEU A 91 -5.49 9.84 4.65
C LEU A 91 -5.26 11.25 5.20
N THR A 92 -4.23 11.41 6.03
CA THR A 92 -3.80 12.74 6.50
C THR A 92 -2.99 13.48 5.43
N PRO A 93 -2.89 14.83 5.47
CA PRO A 93 -2.08 15.59 4.52
C PRO A 93 -0.62 15.12 4.44
N PHE A 94 -0.05 14.72 5.58
CA PHE A 94 1.32 14.18 5.61
C PHE A 94 1.43 12.82 4.93
N ARG A 95 0.50 11.90 5.19
CA ARG A 95 0.47 10.59 4.53
C ARG A 95 0.25 10.74 3.02
N LYS A 96 -0.59 11.70 2.61
CA LYS A 96 -0.79 12.01 1.19
C LYS A 96 0.52 12.42 0.53
N ASP A 97 1.29 13.34 1.13
CA ASP A 97 2.58 13.74 0.59
C ASP A 97 3.56 12.57 0.46
N VAL A 98 3.59 11.67 1.47
CA VAL A 98 4.43 10.46 1.41
C VAL A 98 3.99 9.57 0.24
N ILE A 99 2.69 9.28 0.10
CA ILE A 99 2.15 8.46 -1.00
C ILE A 99 2.45 9.08 -2.35
N ASP A 100 2.27 10.41 -2.51
CA ASP A 100 2.59 11.13 -3.75
C ASP A 100 4.07 10.97 -4.16
N VAL A 101 4.98 10.85 -3.18
CA VAL A 101 6.40 10.59 -3.44
C VAL A 101 6.64 9.13 -3.76
N LEU A 102 5.99 8.20 -3.03
CA LEU A 102 6.12 6.76 -3.28
C LEU A 102 5.71 6.37 -4.70
N LEU A 103 4.56 6.88 -5.17
CA LEU A 103 4.02 6.59 -6.50
C LEU A 103 4.96 7.05 -7.65
N LYS A 104 5.92 7.92 -7.36
CA LYS A 104 6.93 8.39 -8.32
C LYS A 104 8.19 7.53 -8.35
N ILE A 105 8.31 6.51 -7.50
CA ILE A 105 9.45 5.59 -7.52
C ILE A 105 9.20 4.53 -8.59
N PRO A 106 9.94 4.51 -9.70
CA PRO A 106 9.72 3.55 -10.77
C PRO A 106 9.98 2.10 -10.33
N PHE A 107 9.48 1.14 -11.12
CA PHE A 107 9.80 -0.27 -10.99
C PHE A 107 11.33 -0.47 -11.08
N GLY A 108 11.87 -1.30 -10.21
CA GLY A 108 13.31 -1.58 -10.12
C GLY A 108 14.16 -0.47 -9.48
N GLN A 109 13.56 0.64 -9.03
CA GLN A 109 14.28 1.71 -8.35
C GLN A 109 13.95 1.76 -6.86
N ILE A 110 14.90 2.26 -6.08
CA ILE A 110 14.76 2.40 -4.63
C ILE A 110 15.01 3.84 -4.21
N LYS A 111 14.44 4.21 -3.06
CA LYS A 111 14.71 5.46 -2.35
C LYS A 111 14.94 5.18 -0.88
N THR A 112 15.73 6.02 -0.21
CA THR A 112 15.84 5.95 1.25
C THR A 112 14.71 6.74 1.92
N TYR A 113 14.40 6.41 3.19
CA TYR A 113 13.51 7.24 4.01
C TYR A 113 14.00 8.70 4.10
N GLY A 114 15.32 8.91 4.05
CA GLY A 114 15.96 10.22 4.02
C GLY A 114 15.65 11.01 2.74
N ASP A 115 15.72 10.35 1.57
CA ASP A 115 15.38 10.96 0.29
C ASP A 115 13.93 11.43 0.25
N ILE A 116 13.00 10.59 0.75
CA ILE A 116 11.58 10.93 0.83
C ILE A 116 11.38 12.10 1.80
N ALA A 117 12.04 12.07 2.96
CA ALA A 117 11.98 13.16 3.94
C ALA A 117 12.47 14.48 3.35
N ALA A 118 13.58 14.46 2.61
CA ALA A 118 14.11 15.65 1.94
C ALA A 118 13.15 16.19 0.87
N ALA A 119 12.55 15.29 0.06
CA ALA A 119 11.56 15.68 -0.95
C ALA A 119 10.31 16.35 -0.33
N ILE A 120 9.81 15.81 0.78
CA ILE A 120 8.66 16.39 1.50
C ILE A 120 9.02 17.71 2.17
N ALA A 121 10.20 17.81 2.79
CA ALA A 121 10.69 19.05 3.38
C ALA A 121 10.74 20.17 2.33
N LYS A 122 11.30 19.89 1.15
CA LYS A 122 11.33 20.82 0.02
C LYS A 122 9.93 21.22 -0.44
N LYS A 123 9.01 20.27 -0.62
CA LYS A 123 7.61 20.52 -1.02
C LYS A 123 6.89 21.45 -0.04
N ARG A 124 7.17 21.32 1.27
CA ARG A 124 6.51 22.07 2.35
C ARG A 124 7.27 23.34 2.77
N GLY A 125 8.37 23.70 2.14
CA GLY A 125 9.21 24.84 2.53
C GLY A 125 9.86 24.69 3.92
N MET A 126 10.07 23.45 4.38
CA MET A 126 10.67 23.15 5.69
C MET A 126 12.17 22.90 5.55
N LYS A 127 12.95 23.32 6.56
CA LYS A 127 14.41 23.05 6.59
C LYS A 127 14.72 21.55 6.65
N LYS A 128 13.93 20.76 7.35
CA LYS A 128 14.15 19.32 7.58
C LYS A 128 12.84 18.60 7.88
N MET A 129 12.76 17.32 7.48
CA MET A 129 11.70 16.39 7.83
C MET A 129 12.31 15.14 8.48
N SER A 130 11.60 14.55 9.45
CA SER A 130 12.03 13.33 10.13
C SER A 130 11.88 12.10 9.22
N ALA A 131 12.96 11.38 8.96
CA ALA A 131 12.92 10.09 8.28
C ALA A 131 12.12 9.03 9.08
N GLN A 132 12.11 9.13 10.40
CA GLN A 132 11.29 8.25 11.26
C GLN A 132 9.79 8.51 11.06
N ALA A 133 9.36 9.77 10.98
CA ALA A 133 7.97 10.12 10.69
C ALA A 133 7.55 9.61 9.30
N VAL A 134 8.43 9.74 8.30
CA VAL A 134 8.23 9.15 6.97
C VAL A 134 8.10 7.63 7.06
N GLY A 135 8.95 6.96 7.84
CA GLY A 135 8.88 5.51 8.06
C GLY A 135 7.53 5.07 8.63
N GLY A 136 6.97 5.81 9.59
CA GLY A 136 5.63 5.57 10.12
C GLY A 136 4.53 5.72 9.05
N ALA A 137 4.64 6.74 8.20
CA ALA A 137 3.68 6.95 7.11
C ALA A 137 3.79 5.89 6.00
N VAL A 138 5.01 5.51 5.62
CA VAL A 138 5.29 4.40 4.66
C VAL A 138 4.73 3.08 5.19
N GLY A 139 4.98 2.76 6.47
CA GLY A 139 4.46 1.56 7.12
C GLY A 139 2.93 1.55 7.27
N TRP A 140 2.28 2.69 7.20
CA TRP A 140 0.81 2.80 7.24
C TRP A 140 0.14 2.44 5.91
N ASN A 141 0.85 2.41 4.80
CA ASN A 141 0.31 2.13 3.46
C ASN A 141 -0.73 0.99 3.46
N PRO A 142 -1.99 1.22 3.04
CA PRO A 142 -3.02 0.18 2.99
C PRO A 142 -3.05 -0.61 1.68
N ILE A 143 -2.37 -0.15 0.62
CA ILE A 143 -2.41 -0.73 -0.72
C ILE A 143 -0.99 -1.13 -1.14
N CYS A 144 -0.51 -2.24 -0.59
CA CYS A 144 0.84 -2.73 -0.88
C CYS A 144 1.02 -3.03 -2.38
N LEU A 145 2.23 -2.93 -2.88
CA LEU A 145 2.67 -3.06 -4.27
C LEU A 145 2.19 -1.93 -5.17
N VAL A 146 0.88 -1.69 -5.31
CA VAL A 146 0.32 -0.57 -6.09
C VAL A 146 0.90 0.76 -5.59
N ILE A 147 0.97 0.95 -4.27
CA ILE A 147 1.77 2.00 -3.65
C ILE A 147 3.09 1.35 -3.18
N PRO A 148 4.21 1.62 -3.84
CA PRO A 148 5.42 0.81 -3.76
C PRO A 148 6.26 1.08 -2.50
N CYS A 149 5.68 0.87 -1.32
CA CYS A 149 6.36 1.07 -0.04
C CYS A 149 7.56 0.11 0.18
N HIS A 150 7.61 -1.03 -0.53
CA HIS A 150 8.74 -1.95 -0.52
C HIS A 150 10.00 -1.36 -1.15
N ARG A 151 9.88 -0.37 -2.07
CA ARG A 151 11.01 0.34 -2.72
C ARG A 151 11.70 1.34 -1.79
N VAL A 152 11.23 1.48 -0.54
CA VAL A 152 11.85 2.38 0.44
C VAL A 152 12.72 1.59 1.41
N ILE A 153 14.01 1.98 1.50
CA ILE A 153 15.02 1.33 2.32
C ILE A 153 15.62 2.29 3.35
N GLY A 154 16.32 1.76 4.32
CA GLY A 154 17.09 2.55 5.28
C GLY A 154 18.36 3.14 4.66
N ALA A 155 19.08 3.94 5.44
CA ALA A 155 20.41 4.41 5.06
C ALA A 155 21.37 3.22 4.84
N ASN A 156 22.34 3.40 3.95
CA ASN A 156 23.34 2.38 3.63
C ASN A 156 22.75 1.04 3.14
N GLY A 157 21.58 1.06 2.50
CA GLY A 157 20.93 -0.14 1.98
C GLY A 157 20.23 -0.99 3.05
N ALA A 158 20.09 -0.52 4.27
CA ALA A 158 19.47 -1.29 5.36
C ALA A 158 18.03 -1.65 5.03
N LEU A 159 17.70 -2.94 5.07
CA LEU A 159 16.34 -3.45 4.90
C LEU A 159 15.61 -3.39 6.24
N VAL A 160 15.04 -2.24 6.54
CA VAL A 160 14.30 -1.99 7.79
C VAL A 160 12.81 -1.98 7.55
N GLY A 161 12.07 -2.53 8.49
CA GLY A 161 10.62 -2.49 8.64
C GLY A 161 9.79 -2.54 7.35
N TYR A 162 9.00 -3.58 7.16
CA TYR A 162 8.01 -3.67 6.09
C TYR A 162 6.71 -4.26 6.61
N GLY A 163 5.59 -3.60 6.36
CA GLY A 163 4.28 -4.05 6.83
C GLY A 163 3.88 -5.43 6.29
N GLY A 164 4.39 -5.82 5.13
CA GLY A 164 4.20 -7.12 4.50
C GLY A 164 5.26 -8.18 4.87
N GLY A 165 6.12 -7.92 5.86
CA GLY A 165 7.21 -8.84 6.26
C GLY A 165 8.50 -8.62 5.46
N ILE A 166 9.63 -8.70 6.16
CA ILE A 166 10.95 -8.40 5.55
C ILE A 166 11.30 -9.40 4.44
N THR A 167 10.91 -10.65 4.58
CA THR A 167 11.11 -11.70 3.56
C THR A 167 10.46 -11.33 2.24
N ASN A 168 9.19 -10.90 2.28
CA ASN A 168 8.50 -10.41 1.08
C ASN A 168 9.18 -9.18 0.49
N LYS A 169 9.67 -8.25 1.33
CA LYS A 169 10.39 -7.07 0.83
C LYS A 169 11.65 -7.44 0.07
N VAL A 170 12.47 -8.35 0.62
CA VAL A 170 13.67 -8.85 -0.04
C VAL A 170 13.32 -9.49 -1.38
N ALA A 171 12.32 -10.37 -1.39
CA ALA A 171 11.87 -11.05 -2.60
C ALA A 171 11.35 -10.06 -3.67
N LEU A 172 10.60 -9.04 -3.27
CA LEU A 172 10.08 -8.00 -4.18
C LEU A 172 11.20 -7.17 -4.79
N LEU A 173 12.17 -6.72 -3.99
CA LEU A 173 13.32 -5.97 -4.50
C LEU A 173 14.17 -6.80 -5.46
N ALA A 174 14.38 -8.08 -5.15
CA ALA A 174 15.09 -9.00 -6.05
C ALA A 174 14.29 -9.30 -7.34
N HIS A 175 12.95 -9.33 -7.23
CA HIS A 175 12.06 -9.51 -8.38
C HIS A 175 12.13 -8.31 -9.34
N GLU A 176 12.13 -7.10 -8.82
CA GLU A 176 12.18 -5.87 -9.60
C GLU A 176 13.59 -5.53 -10.16
N ALA A 177 14.64 -6.13 -9.64
CA ALA A 177 16.02 -5.90 -10.07
C ALA A 177 16.45 -6.76 -11.29
N ARG A 178 15.55 -7.54 -11.86
CA ARG A 178 15.80 -8.48 -12.98
C ARG A 178 15.78 -7.82 -14.35
#